data_57bcde60a6db9227adc8ceec8ebbb5ae
#
_entry.id   57bcde60a6db9227adc8ceec8ebbb5ae
#
_cell.length_a   1.000
_cell.length_b   1.000
_cell.length_c   1.000
_cell.angle_alpha   90.00
_cell.angle_beta   90.00
_cell.angle_gamma   90.00
#
_symmetry.space_group_name_H-M   'P 1'
#
loop_
_entity.id
_entity.type
_entity.pdbx_description
1 polymer ?
#
loop_
_entity_poly.entity_id
_entity_poly.type
_entity_poly.pdbx_seq_one_letter_code
_entity_poly.pdbx_strand_id
1 'polypeptide(L)'
;GYETIFPIPLALSCSWDTLAIQRMARISAIEASADGICWTFSPMVDICRDARWGRIAEGSGEDPYLASLLAKAYVHGYQGDSMQGKDEILSCVKHFALYGASEAGKDYNTVDMSHLRMYNEYFAPYRAAVEAGVGSVMSSFNIVDGIPATANKWLLTDVLRDEWGFQGLLVTDYNSIAEMSIHGV
;
A
#
# COMPACT_ATOMS: atom_id res chain seq x y z
N GLY A 1 -1.17 -24.24 1.00
CA GLY A 1 0.05 -24.38 0.24
C GLY A 1 1.19 -24.97 1.06
N TYR A 2 2.22 -25.37 0.37
CA TYR A 2 3.43 -25.93 0.96
C TYR A 2 4.57 -24.90 1.01
N GLU A 3 4.23 -23.63 0.73
CA GLU A 3 5.17 -22.52 0.63
C GLU A 3 5.47 -21.92 2.01
N THR A 4 6.48 -21.05 2.06
CA THR A 4 6.95 -20.42 3.30
C THR A 4 5.90 -19.47 3.88
N ILE A 5 5.55 -19.67 5.15
CA ILE A 5 4.69 -18.78 5.90
C ILE A 5 5.57 -17.84 6.72
N PHE A 6 5.59 -16.56 6.35
CA PHE A 6 6.29 -15.51 7.07
C PHE A 6 5.42 -14.92 8.19
N PRO A 7 6.02 -14.27 9.20
CA PRO A 7 5.27 -13.50 10.19
C PRO A 7 4.43 -12.40 9.52
N ILE A 8 3.36 -11.96 10.21
CA ILE A 8 2.52 -10.86 9.72
C ILE A 8 3.35 -9.57 9.61
N PRO A 9 3.00 -8.64 8.69
CA PRO A 9 3.78 -7.42 8.44
C PRO A 9 4.03 -6.57 9.68
N LEU A 10 3.06 -6.46 10.59
CA LEU A 10 3.25 -5.73 11.85
C LEU A 10 4.35 -6.36 12.74
N ALA A 11 4.42 -7.68 12.79
CA ALA A 11 5.49 -8.38 13.53
C ALA A 11 6.85 -8.22 12.84
N LEU A 12 6.88 -8.28 11.49
CA LEU A 12 8.08 -8.05 10.71
C LEU A 12 8.63 -6.63 10.91
N SER A 13 7.77 -5.63 10.99
CA SER A 13 8.18 -4.23 11.22
C SER A 13 8.89 -4.03 12.56
N CYS A 14 8.56 -4.82 13.58
CA CYS A 14 9.21 -4.78 14.89
C CYS A 14 10.69 -5.20 14.84
N SER A 15 11.14 -5.87 13.77
CA SER A 15 12.57 -6.22 13.60
C SER A 15 13.44 -5.03 13.24
N TRP A 16 12.88 -4.01 12.60
CA TRP A 16 13.57 -2.85 12.02
C TRP A 16 14.64 -3.24 10.97
N ASP A 17 14.64 -4.50 10.54
CA ASP A 17 15.62 -5.04 9.60
C ASP A 17 15.06 -4.99 8.16
N THR A 18 15.33 -3.89 7.47
CA THR A 18 14.87 -3.66 6.09
C THR A 18 15.46 -4.69 5.11
N LEU A 19 16.69 -5.17 5.36
CA LEU A 19 17.31 -6.17 4.50
C LEU A 19 16.67 -7.55 4.66
N ALA A 20 16.33 -7.93 5.90
CA ALA A 20 15.60 -9.18 6.15
C ALA A 20 14.23 -9.15 5.49
N ILE A 21 13.51 -8.01 5.55
CA ILE A 21 12.21 -7.84 4.92
C ILE A 21 12.32 -7.86 3.39
N GLN A 22 13.31 -7.22 2.81
CA GLN A 22 13.56 -7.30 1.37
C GLN A 22 13.84 -8.75 0.91
N ARG A 23 14.66 -9.50 1.67
CA ARG A 23 14.93 -10.92 1.40
C ARG A 23 13.67 -11.78 1.52
N MET A 24 12.86 -11.53 2.54
CA MET A 24 11.57 -12.21 2.72
C MET A 24 10.64 -11.97 1.51
N ALA A 25 10.49 -10.72 1.09
CA ALA A 25 9.71 -10.37 -0.09
C ALA A 25 10.27 -11.03 -1.37
N ARG A 26 11.60 -11.13 -1.49
CA ARG A 26 12.26 -11.84 -2.58
C ARG A 26 11.94 -13.33 -2.59
N ILE A 27 12.00 -13.99 -1.45
CA ILE A 27 11.64 -15.41 -1.31
C ILE A 27 10.16 -15.60 -1.70
N SER A 28 9.27 -14.75 -1.19
CA SER A 28 7.85 -14.79 -1.55
C SER A 28 7.62 -14.63 -3.05
N ALA A 29 8.38 -13.76 -3.73
CA ALA A 29 8.29 -13.58 -5.18
C ALA A 29 8.73 -14.82 -5.95
N ILE A 30 9.84 -15.45 -5.53
CA ILE A 30 10.35 -16.69 -6.14
C ILE A 30 9.32 -17.81 -6.02
N GLU A 31 8.76 -18.02 -4.83
CA GLU A 31 7.76 -19.07 -4.58
C GLU A 31 6.47 -18.79 -5.35
N ALA A 32 5.95 -17.55 -5.30
CA ALA A 32 4.74 -17.16 -6.02
C ALA A 32 4.88 -17.27 -7.54
N SER A 33 6.01 -16.86 -8.09
CA SER A 33 6.26 -16.96 -9.54
C SER A 33 6.36 -18.41 -10.02
N ALA A 34 6.90 -19.31 -9.18
CA ALA A 34 6.92 -20.74 -9.47
C ALA A 34 5.50 -21.34 -9.57
N ASP A 35 4.54 -20.80 -8.84
CA ASP A 35 3.12 -21.15 -8.93
C ASP A 35 2.36 -20.37 -10.03
N GLY A 36 3.05 -19.58 -10.84
CA GLY A 36 2.47 -18.80 -11.94
C GLY A 36 1.81 -17.50 -11.51
N ILE A 37 2.01 -17.04 -10.29
CA ILE A 37 1.52 -15.74 -9.80
C ILE A 37 2.50 -14.67 -10.27
N CYS A 38 1.99 -13.65 -10.98
CA CYS A 38 2.80 -12.55 -11.53
C CYS A 38 2.53 -11.19 -10.86
N TRP A 39 1.58 -11.10 -9.95
CA TRP A 39 1.15 -9.85 -9.32
C TRP A 39 0.70 -10.11 -7.88
N THR A 40 1.18 -9.32 -6.94
CA THR A 40 0.79 -9.36 -5.53
C THR A 40 0.19 -8.04 -5.07
N PHE A 41 -0.82 -8.11 -4.18
CA PHE A 41 -1.41 -6.92 -3.53
C PHE A 41 -0.67 -6.57 -2.23
N SER A 42 0.62 -6.37 -2.34
CA SER A 42 1.56 -6.02 -1.27
C SER A 42 2.63 -5.05 -1.79
N PRO A 43 3.13 -4.13 -0.94
CA PRO A 43 2.87 -3.98 0.49
C PRO A 43 1.61 -3.16 0.81
N MET A 44 1.03 -3.42 1.98
CA MET A 44 0.07 -2.53 2.62
C MET A 44 0.86 -1.54 3.48
N VAL A 45 0.73 -0.25 3.19
CA VAL A 45 1.54 0.81 3.81
C VAL A 45 0.72 1.85 4.57
N ASP A 46 -0.53 1.54 4.83
CA ASP A 46 -1.42 2.41 5.58
C ASP A 46 -0.89 2.68 6.98
N ILE A 47 -0.60 3.95 7.28
CA ILE A 47 -0.26 4.38 8.63
C ILE A 47 -1.51 4.27 9.50
N CYS A 48 -1.43 3.49 10.57
CA CYS A 48 -2.53 3.30 11.50
C CYS A 48 -2.12 3.67 12.92
N ARG A 49 -2.85 4.59 13.54
CA ARG A 49 -2.67 5.02 14.94
C ARG A 49 -3.82 4.59 15.86
N ASP A 50 -4.90 4.09 15.29
CA ASP A 50 -6.04 3.58 16.06
C ASP A 50 -6.04 2.05 16.04
N ALA A 51 -5.67 1.45 17.16
CA ALA A 51 -5.57 -0.01 17.29
C ALA A 51 -6.94 -0.73 17.16
N ARG A 52 -8.05 0.00 17.10
CA ARG A 52 -9.38 -0.58 16.85
C ARG A 52 -9.61 -0.93 15.39
N TRP A 53 -8.81 -0.37 14.47
CA TRP A 53 -8.91 -0.73 13.05
C TRP A 53 -8.51 -2.19 12.82
N GLY A 54 -9.41 -2.99 12.24
CA GLY A 54 -9.26 -4.43 12.11
C GLY A 54 -8.13 -4.89 11.21
N ARG A 55 -7.56 -3.99 10.38
CA ARG A 55 -6.48 -4.29 9.43
C ARG A 55 -5.09 -3.85 9.89
N ILE A 56 -4.94 -3.40 11.13
CA ILE A 56 -3.65 -2.92 11.64
C ILE A 56 -2.53 -3.96 11.50
N ALA A 57 -2.86 -5.25 11.57
CA ALA A 57 -1.89 -6.35 11.46
C ALA A 57 -1.24 -6.48 10.08
N GLU A 58 -1.88 -5.94 9.04
CA GLU A 58 -1.37 -6.00 7.66
C GLU A 58 -0.30 -4.93 7.37
N GLY A 59 -0.21 -3.88 8.18
CA GLY A 59 0.67 -2.74 7.97
C GLY A 59 1.94 -2.77 8.81
N SER A 60 2.71 -1.69 8.71
CA SER A 60 4.00 -1.52 9.40
C SER A 60 3.91 -0.67 10.68
N GLY A 61 2.69 -0.35 11.14
CA GLY A 61 2.47 0.43 12.35
C GLY A 61 2.20 1.92 12.07
N GLU A 62 2.64 2.78 13.01
CA GLU A 62 2.27 4.20 13.02
C GLU A 62 3.37 5.17 12.57
N ASP A 63 4.62 4.69 12.44
CA ASP A 63 5.76 5.53 12.09
C ASP A 63 5.91 5.67 10.57
N PRO A 64 5.76 6.89 9.99
CA PRO A 64 5.84 7.08 8.55
C PRO A 64 7.24 6.89 7.98
N TYR A 65 8.29 7.12 8.76
CA TYR A 65 9.67 6.93 8.31
C TYR A 65 10.00 5.43 8.18
N LEU A 66 9.73 4.64 9.22
CA LEU A 66 9.92 3.20 9.18
C LEU A 66 9.07 2.57 8.07
N ALA A 67 7.80 2.92 7.98
CA ALA A 67 6.90 2.42 6.93
C ALA A 67 7.42 2.75 5.52
N SER A 68 8.02 3.93 5.32
CA SER A 68 8.64 4.31 4.04
C SER A 68 9.84 3.45 3.68
N LEU A 69 10.71 3.15 4.65
CA LEU A 69 11.84 2.24 4.44
C LEU A 69 11.38 0.82 4.10
N LEU A 70 10.37 0.33 4.82
CA LEU A 70 9.80 -0.99 4.59
C LEU A 70 9.08 -1.09 3.25
N ALA A 71 8.34 -0.05 2.86
CA ALA A 71 7.71 0.02 1.55
C ALA A 71 8.72 -0.18 0.41
N LYS A 72 9.85 0.52 0.46
CA LYS A 72 10.95 0.34 -0.50
C LYS A 72 11.51 -1.09 -0.48
N ALA A 73 11.73 -1.64 0.71
CA ALA A 73 12.24 -3.00 0.88
C ALA A 73 11.31 -4.05 0.26
N TYR A 74 10.01 -3.94 0.47
CA TYR A 74 9.01 -4.82 -0.15
C TYR A 74 9.00 -4.70 -1.67
N VAL A 75 8.97 -3.48 -2.21
CA VAL A 75 8.95 -3.25 -3.67
C VAL A 75 10.18 -3.88 -4.32
N HIS A 76 11.38 -3.57 -3.82
CA HIS A 76 12.62 -4.14 -4.35
C HIS A 76 12.68 -5.67 -4.18
N GLY A 77 12.14 -6.19 -3.08
CA GLY A 77 12.08 -7.63 -2.87
C GLY A 77 11.19 -8.34 -3.88
N TYR A 78 9.99 -7.86 -4.11
CA TYR A 78 9.06 -8.47 -5.07
C TYR A 78 9.48 -8.27 -6.52
N GLN A 79 9.86 -7.06 -6.91
CA GLN A 79 10.11 -6.68 -8.29
C GLN A 79 11.55 -6.92 -8.75
N GLY A 80 12.49 -7.21 -7.81
CA GLY A 80 13.90 -7.28 -8.16
C GLY A 80 14.41 -5.96 -8.71
N ASP A 81 15.43 -6.04 -9.59
CA ASP A 81 16.10 -4.84 -10.11
C ASP A 81 15.45 -4.29 -11.39
N SER A 82 14.70 -5.09 -12.14
CA SER A 82 14.27 -4.70 -13.49
C SER A 82 12.91 -5.20 -13.95
N MET A 83 12.24 -6.02 -13.18
CA MET A 83 11.00 -6.71 -13.57
C MET A 83 11.14 -7.56 -14.86
N GLN A 84 12.35 -8.05 -15.14
CA GLN A 84 12.64 -8.89 -16.30
C GLN A 84 13.03 -10.33 -15.92
N GLY A 85 13.21 -10.57 -14.62
CA GLY A 85 13.51 -11.88 -14.07
C GLY A 85 12.27 -12.79 -14.07
N LYS A 86 12.51 -14.11 -14.20
CA LYS A 86 11.43 -15.10 -14.18
C LYS A 86 10.79 -15.29 -12.81
N ASP A 87 11.48 -14.88 -11.77
CA ASP A 87 11.13 -15.02 -10.37
C ASP A 87 10.75 -13.67 -9.73
N GLU A 88 10.46 -12.67 -10.54
CA GLU A 88 9.99 -11.36 -10.16
C GLU A 88 8.48 -11.25 -10.36
N ILE A 89 7.79 -10.56 -9.42
CA ILE A 89 6.34 -10.33 -9.50
C ILE A 89 6.02 -8.86 -9.30
N LEU A 90 4.97 -8.38 -9.94
CA LEU A 90 4.51 -7.01 -9.81
C LEU A 90 4.04 -6.74 -8.38
N SER A 91 4.56 -5.67 -7.78
CA SER A 91 4.15 -5.18 -6.46
C SER A 91 2.97 -4.20 -6.60
N CYS A 92 2.10 -4.16 -5.59
CA CYS A 92 0.99 -3.21 -5.51
C CYS A 92 0.97 -2.54 -4.15
N VAL A 93 1.35 -1.27 -4.10
CA VAL A 93 1.22 -0.51 -2.86
C VAL A 93 -0.24 -0.16 -2.61
N LYS A 94 -0.71 -0.36 -1.37
CA LYS A 94 -2.11 -0.16 -0.99
C LYS A 94 -2.24 0.37 0.44
N HIS A 95 -3.38 0.98 0.79
CA HIS A 95 -4.52 1.38 -0.04
C HIS A 95 -4.49 2.91 -0.18
N PHE A 96 -4.32 3.41 -1.37
CA PHE A 96 -4.13 4.84 -1.63
C PHE A 96 -5.49 5.58 -1.66
N ALA A 97 -5.78 6.42 -0.64
CA ALA A 97 -4.88 6.74 0.46
C ALA A 97 -5.65 6.88 1.79
N LEU A 98 -4.89 6.94 2.88
CA LEU A 98 -5.37 7.28 4.23
C LEU A 98 -6.27 6.21 4.89
N TYR A 99 -6.34 5.01 4.37
CA TYR A 99 -7.29 4.00 4.83
C TYR A 99 -7.10 3.61 6.31
N GLY A 100 -5.86 3.64 6.82
CA GLY A 100 -5.56 3.40 8.23
C GLY A 100 -5.93 4.55 9.19
N ALA A 101 -6.39 5.69 8.66
CA ALA A 101 -6.80 6.86 9.43
C ALA A 101 -8.32 7.02 9.56
N SER A 102 -9.09 5.99 9.24
CA SER A 102 -10.56 5.99 9.32
C SER A 102 -11.04 6.42 10.70
N GLU A 103 -12.05 7.28 10.75
CA GLU A 103 -12.62 7.81 11.97
C GLU A 103 -13.07 6.69 12.93
N ALA A 104 -12.70 6.84 14.21
CA ALA A 104 -12.97 5.90 15.28
C ALA A 104 -12.42 4.48 15.06
N GLY A 105 -11.46 4.31 14.16
CA GLY A 105 -10.91 3.01 13.79
C GLY A 105 -11.91 2.09 13.08
N LYS A 106 -13.01 2.65 12.57
CA LYS A 106 -14.03 1.88 11.85
C LYS A 106 -13.63 1.71 10.41
N ASP A 107 -13.57 0.45 9.99
CA ASP A 107 -13.25 0.11 8.60
C ASP A 107 -14.22 0.78 7.61
N TYR A 108 -13.74 1.20 6.46
CA TYR A 108 -14.47 1.96 5.43
C TYR A 108 -14.92 3.38 5.82
N ASN A 109 -14.67 3.83 7.05
CA ASN A 109 -15.16 5.13 7.48
C ASN A 109 -14.40 6.29 6.83
N THR A 110 -15.00 7.47 6.90
CA THR A 110 -14.45 8.74 6.40
C THR A 110 -13.12 9.08 7.05
N VAL A 111 -12.27 9.77 6.30
CA VAL A 111 -11.05 10.41 6.80
C VAL A 111 -11.18 11.91 6.62
N ASP A 112 -10.92 12.66 7.69
CA ASP A 112 -10.87 14.12 7.70
C ASP A 112 -9.57 14.57 8.35
N MET A 113 -8.70 15.20 7.57
CA MET A 113 -7.46 15.80 8.07
C MET A 113 -6.92 16.83 7.10
N SER A 114 -6.05 17.73 7.59
CA SER A 114 -5.40 18.72 6.74
C SER A 114 -4.45 18.08 5.71
N HIS A 115 -4.34 18.67 4.53
CA HIS A 115 -3.36 18.26 3.52
C HIS A 115 -1.93 18.28 4.07
N LEU A 116 -1.58 19.24 4.92
CA LEU A 116 -0.28 19.27 5.58
C LEU A 116 0.03 17.96 6.32
N ARG A 117 -0.95 17.43 7.04
CA ARG A 117 -0.81 16.17 7.75
C ARG A 117 -0.75 14.98 6.80
N MET A 118 -1.55 14.99 5.73
CA MET A 118 -1.50 13.96 4.69
C MET A 118 -0.09 13.83 4.13
N TYR A 119 0.51 14.95 3.70
CA TYR A 119 1.85 14.96 3.10
C TYR A 119 2.97 14.58 4.07
N ASN A 120 2.91 15.07 5.30
CA ASN A 120 3.99 14.83 6.26
C ASN A 120 3.96 13.44 6.88
N GLU A 121 2.80 12.80 6.96
CA GLU A 121 2.64 11.56 7.71
C GLU A 121 2.13 10.42 6.83
N TYR A 122 0.96 10.59 6.22
CA TYR A 122 0.25 9.47 5.60
C TYR A 122 0.67 9.16 4.17
N PHE A 123 1.10 10.16 3.41
CA PHE A 123 1.56 9.96 2.02
C PHE A 123 2.99 9.44 1.92
N ALA A 124 3.80 9.65 2.96
CA ALA A 124 5.22 9.31 2.94
C ALA A 124 5.52 7.87 2.49
N PRO A 125 4.89 6.81 3.02
CA PRO A 125 5.19 5.46 2.59
C PRO A 125 4.70 5.13 1.17
N TYR A 126 3.60 5.73 0.70
CA TYR A 126 3.16 5.56 -0.69
C TYR A 126 4.13 6.22 -1.67
N ARG A 127 4.53 7.46 -1.36
CA ARG A 127 5.54 8.16 -2.15
C ARG A 127 6.85 7.39 -2.20
N ALA A 128 7.29 6.85 -1.08
CA ALA A 128 8.48 6.01 -1.01
C ALA A 128 8.39 4.76 -1.90
N ALA A 129 7.21 4.12 -1.98
CA ALA A 129 6.97 3.00 -2.88
C ALA A 129 7.01 3.44 -4.36
N VAL A 130 6.43 4.60 -4.70
CA VAL A 130 6.48 5.16 -6.06
C VAL A 130 7.92 5.47 -6.45
N GLU A 131 8.70 6.11 -5.56
CA GLU A 131 10.13 6.38 -5.77
C GLU A 131 10.96 5.10 -5.93
N ALA A 132 10.56 4.01 -5.30
CA ALA A 132 11.17 2.69 -5.45
C ALA A 132 10.74 1.96 -6.74
N GLY A 133 9.89 2.56 -7.56
CA GLY A 133 9.46 2.02 -8.84
C GLY A 133 8.34 0.98 -8.75
N VAL A 134 7.44 1.08 -7.73
CA VAL A 134 6.29 0.17 -7.63
C VAL A 134 5.48 0.17 -8.94
N GLY A 135 5.15 -1.00 -9.44
CA GLY A 135 4.46 -1.14 -10.73
C GLY A 135 2.96 -0.93 -10.67
N SER A 136 2.34 -1.05 -9.49
CA SER A 136 0.90 -0.79 -9.33
C SER A 136 0.56 -0.15 -8.00
N VAL A 137 -0.56 0.58 -8.00
CA VAL A 137 -1.16 1.24 -6.82
C VAL A 137 -2.62 0.86 -6.73
N MET A 138 -3.11 0.54 -5.55
CA MET A 138 -4.52 0.25 -5.31
C MET A 138 -5.18 1.41 -4.57
N SER A 139 -6.28 1.95 -5.12
CA SER A 139 -7.07 2.98 -4.43
C SER A 139 -7.84 2.40 -3.25
N SER A 140 -8.09 3.22 -2.23
CA SER A 140 -8.75 2.79 -1.00
C SER A 140 -10.27 2.94 -1.05
N PHE A 141 -10.96 2.38 -0.05
CA PHE A 141 -12.42 2.42 0.09
C PHE A 141 -12.95 3.72 0.72
N ASN A 142 -12.17 4.33 1.60
CA ASN A 142 -12.62 5.44 2.45
C ASN A 142 -12.88 6.73 1.66
N ILE A 143 -13.64 7.61 2.28
CA ILE A 143 -13.86 8.97 1.79
C ILE A 143 -12.71 9.86 2.27
N VAL A 144 -12.21 10.72 1.38
CA VAL A 144 -11.19 11.74 1.68
C VAL A 144 -11.70 13.08 1.16
N ASP A 145 -11.75 14.10 2.02
CA ASP A 145 -12.28 15.44 1.69
C ASP A 145 -13.70 15.38 1.07
N GLY A 146 -14.54 14.49 1.58
CA GLY A 146 -15.91 14.31 1.12
C GLY A 146 -16.07 13.51 -0.18
N ILE A 147 -15.00 13.01 -0.78
CA ILE A 147 -15.01 12.25 -2.03
C ILE A 147 -14.45 10.84 -1.81
N PRO A 148 -15.13 9.77 -2.25
CA PRO A 148 -14.55 8.43 -2.23
C PRO A 148 -13.17 8.40 -2.89
N ALA A 149 -12.17 7.80 -2.24
CA ALA A 149 -10.79 7.82 -2.73
C ALA A 149 -10.68 7.31 -4.17
N THR A 150 -11.47 6.29 -4.54
CA THR A 150 -11.52 5.73 -5.89
C THR A 150 -12.04 6.72 -6.94
N ALA A 151 -12.85 7.73 -6.55
CA ALA A 151 -13.34 8.80 -7.44
C ALA A 151 -12.58 10.13 -7.25
N ASN A 152 -11.63 10.19 -6.34
CA ASN A 152 -10.98 11.43 -5.96
C ASN A 152 -9.87 11.81 -6.96
N LYS A 153 -10.23 12.71 -7.90
CA LYS A 153 -9.30 13.21 -8.92
C LYS A 153 -8.04 13.81 -8.31
N TRP A 154 -8.17 14.58 -7.23
CA TRP A 154 -7.01 15.19 -6.58
C TRP A 154 -6.02 14.12 -6.12
N LEU A 155 -6.48 13.04 -5.45
CA LEU A 155 -5.60 11.95 -5.04
C LEU A 155 -4.99 11.21 -6.23
N LEU A 156 -5.85 10.76 -7.17
CA LEU A 156 -5.44 9.78 -8.18
C LEU A 156 -4.77 10.42 -9.39
N THR A 157 -5.08 11.68 -9.70
CA THR A 157 -4.49 12.39 -10.83
C THR A 157 -3.48 13.42 -10.34
N ASP A 158 -3.94 14.44 -9.60
CA ASP A 158 -3.10 15.61 -9.32
C ASP A 158 -1.91 15.22 -8.41
N VAL A 159 -2.11 14.39 -7.37
CA VAL A 159 -1.03 13.91 -6.49
C VAL A 159 -0.29 12.74 -7.10
N LEU A 160 -0.98 11.63 -7.39
CA LEU A 160 -0.31 10.38 -7.76
C LEU A 160 0.35 10.47 -9.15
N ARG A 161 -0.38 10.97 -10.16
CA ARG A 161 0.11 11.01 -11.54
C ARG A 161 0.97 12.24 -11.82
N ASP A 162 0.45 13.44 -11.50
CA ASP A 162 1.09 14.69 -11.93
C ASP A 162 2.23 15.08 -10.99
N GLU A 163 2.01 15.06 -9.68
CA GLU A 163 3.03 15.47 -8.70
C GLU A 163 4.10 14.39 -8.51
N TRP A 164 3.71 13.12 -8.30
CA TRP A 164 4.67 12.03 -8.05
C TRP A 164 5.15 11.32 -9.32
N GLY A 165 4.54 11.60 -10.46
CA GLY A 165 4.95 11.05 -11.75
C GLY A 165 4.69 9.55 -11.92
N PHE A 166 3.76 8.97 -11.16
CA PHE A 166 3.45 7.54 -11.24
C PHE A 166 2.87 7.16 -12.61
N GLN A 167 3.51 6.22 -13.30
CA GLN A 167 3.10 5.76 -14.64
C GLN A 167 2.56 4.33 -14.65
N GLY A 168 2.58 3.64 -13.51
CA GLY A 168 2.18 2.24 -13.41
C GLY A 168 0.65 2.03 -13.44
N LEU A 169 0.24 0.80 -13.16
CA LEU A 169 -1.17 0.41 -13.12
C LEU A 169 -1.84 0.98 -11.86
N LEU A 170 -2.97 1.66 -12.04
CA LEU A 170 -3.88 2.01 -10.96
C LEU A 170 -5.06 1.04 -10.97
N VAL A 171 -5.25 0.33 -9.87
CA VAL A 171 -6.35 -0.62 -9.68
C VAL A 171 -7.22 -0.15 -8.51
N THR A 172 -8.49 -0.46 -8.53
CA THR A 172 -9.40 -0.20 -7.40
C THR A 172 -9.41 -1.37 -6.44
N ASP A 173 -9.73 -1.11 -5.18
CA ASP A 173 -9.99 -2.18 -4.23
C ASP A 173 -11.29 -2.92 -4.59
N TYR A 174 -11.50 -4.08 -3.96
CA TYR A 174 -12.60 -4.99 -4.27
C TYR A 174 -13.95 -4.26 -4.27
N ASN A 175 -14.61 -4.28 -5.43
CA ASN A 175 -15.94 -3.70 -5.64
C ASN A 175 -16.08 -2.18 -5.38
N SER A 176 -15.00 -1.43 -5.12
CA SER A 176 -15.09 -0.03 -4.70
C SER A 176 -15.73 0.90 -5.75
N ILE A 177 -15.64 0.57 -7.04
CA ILE A 177 -16.34 1.33 -8.09
C ILE A 177 -17.87 1.20 -7.95
N ALA A 178 -18.37 -0.02 -7.73
CA ALA A 178 -19.82 -0.22 -7.55
C ALA A 178 -20.33 0.43 -6.26
N GLU A 179 -19.50 0.45 -5.23
CA GLU A 179 -19.82 1.07 -3.94
C GLU A 179 -19.89 2.60 -3.99
N MET A 180 -19.26 3.25 -4.98
CA MET A 180 -19.35 4.71 -5.13
C MET A 180 -20.78 5.19 -5.28
N SER A 181 -21.66 4.43 -5.92
CA SER A 181 -23.08 4.78 -6.06
C SER A 181 -23.81 4.91 -4.71
N ILE A 182 -23.36 4.16 -3.70
CA ILE A 182 -23.90 4.23 -2.33
C ILE A 182 -23.46 5.52 -1.64
N HIS A 183 -22.31 6.05 -2.04
CA HIS A 183 -21.72 7.29 -1.50
C HIS A 183 -22.10 8.54 -2.29
N GLY A 184 -23.01 8.41 -3.27
CA GLY A 184 -23.57 9.55 -4.02
C GLY A 184 -22.66 10.13 -5.11
N VAL A 185 -21.83 9.32 -5.70
CA VAL A 185 -20.92 9.68 -6.81
C VAL A 185 -21.42 9.08 -8.12
#